data_bcc3f292e35c0b557b221afcdcfa9403
#
_entry.id   bcc3f292e35c0b557b221afcdcfa9403
#
_cell.length_a   1.000
_cell.length_b   1.000
_cell.length_c   1.000
_cell.angle_alpha   90.00
_cell.angle_beta   90.00
_cell.angle_gamma   90.00
#
_symmetry.space_group_name_H-M   'P 1'
#
loop_
_entity.id
_entity.type
_entity.pdbx_description
1 polymer ?
#
loop_
_entity_poly.entity_id
_entity_poly.type
_entity_poly.pdbx_seq_one_letter_code
_entity_poly.pdbx_strand_id
1 'polypeptide(L)'
;MKKVLSLAAVCLFVLALCSCGSSSNTPEAVTTKAIKCIMNKDYDGYVDLMYFKKEKSSEDMKQIVALVKDKMDKEMDQKKGVKDYKVGTPTIEDNKAVVPYTLTYGNGETKEDNMKLVKTEDGKWMIDSGK
;
A
#
# COMPACT_ATOMS: atom_id res chain seq x y z
N MET A 1 -20.43 8.65 29.87
CA MET A 1 -19.33 8.48 30.79
C MET A 1 -18.40 7.39 30.37
N LYS A 2 -18.93 6.22 30.23
CA LYS A 2 -18.14 5.11 29.80
C LYS A 2 -17.50 5.33 28.48
N LYS A 3 -18.16 6.07 27.62
CA LYS A 3 -17.62 6.40 26.33
C LYS A 3 -16.32 7.13 26.42
N VAL A 4 -16.19 7.94 27.42
CA VAL A 4 -14.96 8.70 27.63
C VAL A 4 -13.79 7.77 27.84
N LEU A 5 -14.01 6.70 28.53
CA LEU A 5 -12.97 5.72 28.79
C LEU A 5 -12.52 5.05 27.51
N SER A 6 -13.50 4.70 26.67
CA SER A 6 -13.17 4.10 25.39
C SER A 6 -12.34 5.04 24.54
N LEU A 7 -12.68 6.27 24.59
CA LEU A 7 -11.98 7.27 23.84
C LEU A 7 -10.53 7.36 24.29
N ALA A 8 -10.32 7.34 25.56
CA ALA A 8 -8.97 7.39 26.09
C ALA A 8 -8.14 6.21 25.62
N ALA A 9 -8.73 5.05 25.60
CA ALA A 9 -8.06 3.86 25.15
C ALA A 9 -7.65 3.99 23.68
N VAL A 10 -8.50 4.56 22.90
CA VAL A 10 -8.20 4.77 21.50
C VAL A 10 -7.02 5.71 21.33
N CYS A 11 -6.98 6.75 22.11
CA CYS A 11 -5.87 7.69 22.04
C CYS A 11 -4.54 7.03 22.37
N LEU A 12 -4.54 6.19 23.38
CA LEU A 12 -3.34 5.49 23.75
C LEU A 12 -2.83 4.60 22.63
N PHE A 13 -3.77 3.96 21.99
CA PHE A 13 -3.44 3.10 20.89
C PHE A 13 -2.76 3.89 19.76
N VAL A 14 -3.27 5.04 19.46
CA VAL A 14 -2.69 5.89 18.44
C VAL A 14 -1.27 6.31 18.81
N LEU A 15 -1.05 6.64 20.05
CA LEU A 15 0.26 7.02 20.51
C LEU A 15 1.25 5.88 20.36
N ALA A 16 0.79 4.68 20.66
CA ALA A 16 1.65 3.51 20.51
C ALA A 16 2.10 3.36 19.06
N LEU A 17 1.22 3.60 18.14
CA LEU A 17 1.57 3.55 16.73
C LEU A 17 2.61 4.60 16.39
N CYS A 18 2.45 5.78 16.91
CA CYS A 18 3.40 6.85 16.66
C CYS A 18 4.79 6.52 17.17
N SER A 19 4.84 5.94 18.34
CA SER A 19 6.14 5.59 18.93
C SER A 19 6.84 4.49 18.17
N CYS A 20 6.09 3.69 17.45
CA CYS A 20 6.65 2.62 16.64
C CYS A 20 6.84 3.01 15.19
N GLY A 21 6.85 4.30 14.89
CA GLY A 21 6.93 4.79 13.55
C GLY A 21 8.11 4.30 12.75
N SER A 22 9.19 3.91 13.40
CA SER A 22 10.37 3.40 12.75
C SER A 22 10.10 2.07 12.02
N SER A 23 9.14 1.31 12.47
CA SER A 23 8.83 0.01 11.88
C SER A 23 7.40 -0.02 11.38
N SER A 24 7.08 0.91 10.54
CA SER A 24 5.70 1.10 10.11
C SER A 24 5.27 0.11 9.04
N ASN A 25 5.24 -1.16 9.38
CA ASN A 25 4.68 -2.18 8.49
C ASN A 25 3.23 -2.44 8.89
N THR A 26 2.35 -1.53 8.52
CA THR A 26 0.90 -1.66 8.69
C THR A 26 0.28 -1.64 7.30
N PRO A 27 -0.96 -2.14 7.14
CA PRO A 27 -1.61 -2.08 5.84
C PRO A 27 -1.66 -0.67 5.25
N GLU A 28 -1.95 0.32 6.07
CA GLU A 28 -1.98 1.71 5.61
C GLU A 28 -0.59 2.19 5.16
N ALA A 29 0.43 1.87 5.93
CA ALA A 29 1.79 2.29 5.61
C ALA A 29 2.28 1.64 4.33
N VAL A 30 1.99 0.36 4.13
CA VAL A 30 2.37 -0.35 2.92
C VAL A 30 1.65 0.24 1.70
N THR A 31 0.37 0.53 1.84
CA THR A 31 -0.41 1.15 0.77
C THR A 31 0.16 2.52 0.41
N THR A 32 0.46 3.32 1.42
CA THR A 32 1.04 4.65 1.20
C THR A 32 2.39 4.54 0.50
N LYS A 33 3.21 3.61 0.95
CA LYS A 33 4.52 3.40 0.35
C LYS A 33 4.41 2.96 -1.11
N ALA A 34 3.45 2.08 -1.40
CA ALA A 34 3.20 1.64 -2.77
C ALA A 34 2.80 2.81 -3.67
N ILE A 35 1.92 3.67 -3.19
CA ILE A 35 1.48 4.84 -3.95
C ILE A 35 2.67 5.78 -4.20
N LYS A 36 3.49 6.00 -3.19
CA LYS A 36 4.69 6.84 -3.35
C LYS A 36 5.68 6.26 -4.35
N CYS A 37 5.82 4.94 -4.37
CA CYS A 37 6.65 4.30 -5.38
C CYS A 37 6.13 4.58 -6.78
N ILE A 38 4.83 4.51 -6.98
CA ILE A 38 4.22 4.83 -8.26
C ILE A 38 4.48 6.29 -8.63
N MET A 39 4.29 7.18 -7.68
CA MET A 39 4.49 8.62 -7.90
C MET A 39 5.92 8.95 -8.30
N ASN A 40 6.88 8.24 -7.72
CA ASN A 40 8.30 8.45 -7.96
C ASN A 40 8.85 7.57 -9.08
N LYS A 41 7.99 6.77 -9.70
CA LYS A 41 8.38 5.80 -10.73
C LYS A 41 9.41 4.78 -10.22
N ASP A 42 9.33 4.48 -8.94
CA ASP A 42 10.18 3.49 -8.29
C ASP A 42 9.49 2.12 -8.36
N TYR A 43 9.53 1.53 -9.52
CA TYR A 43 8.82 0.27 -9.78
C TYR A 43 9.50 -0.92 -9.12
N ASP A 44 10.81 -0.87 -8.94
CA ASP A 44 11.51 -1.88 -8.17
C ASP A 44 11.01 -1.90 -6.73
N GLY A 45 10.91 -0.73 -6.11
CA GLY A 45 10.38 -0.61 -4.76
C GLY A 45 8.94 -1.07 -4.65
N TYR A 46 8.14 -0.79 -5.67
CA TYR A 46 6.75 -1.23 -5.71
C TYR A 46 6.65 -2.75 -5.74
N VAL A 47 7.42 -3.39 -6.60
CA VAL A 47 7.40 -4.85 -6.75
C VAL A 47 7.95 -5.52 -5.48
N ASP A 48 8.90 -4.90 -4.80
CA ASP A 48 9.42 -5.41 -3.53
C ASP A 48 8.36 -5.45 -2.43
N LEU A 49 7.30 -4.69 -2.56
CA LEU A 49 6.18 -4.72 -1.60
C LEU A 49 5.17 -5.82 -1.91
N MET A 50 5.31 -6.49 -3.05
CA MET A 50 4.36 -7.52 -3.48
C MET A 50 4.72 -8.88 -2.92
N TYR A 51 3.69 -9.64 -2.58
CA TYR A 51 3.83 -11.00 -2.11
C TYR A 51 3.60 -11.97 -3.27
N PHE A 52 4.49 -12.93 -3.41
CA PHE A 52 4.35 -14.01 -4.38
C PHE A 52 4.35 -15.33 -3.64
N LYS A 53 3.39 -16.19 -3.94
CA LYS A 53 3.28 -17.48 -3.28
C LYS A 53 4.51 -18.35 -3.51
N LYS A 54 5.11 -18.22 -4.68
CA LYS A 54 6.34 -18.93 -5.01
C LYS A 54 7.48 -17.93 -5.10
N GLU A 55 8.61 -18.34 -4.57
CA GLU A 55 9.81 -17.52 -4.66
C GLU A 55 10.15 -17.28 -6.12
N LYS A 56 10.50 -16.06 -6.43
CA LYS A 56 10.84 -15.65 -7.79
C LYS A 56 12.34 -15.48 -7.94
N SER A 57 12.88 -15.91 -9.07
CA SER A 57 14.28 -15.67 -9.39
C SER A 57 14.49 -14.19 -9.65
N SER A 58 15.75 -13.75 -9.63
CA SER A 58 16.05 -12.35 -9.92
C SER A 58 15.65 -11.97 -11.34
N GLU A 59 15.72 -12.89 -12.29
CA GLU A 59 15.29 -12.62 -13.66
C GLU A 59 13.77 -12.47 -13.75
N ASP A 60 13.04 -13.32 -13.04
CA ASP A 60 11.59 -13.22 -12.99
C ASP A 60 11.17 -11.89 -12.39
N MET A 61 11.86 -11.46 -11.33
CA MET A 61 11.57 -10.18 -10.70
C MET A 61 11.83 -9.02 -11.66
N LYS A 62 12.90 -9.09 -12.44
CA LYS A 62 13.19 -8.06 -13.44
C LYS A 62 12.10 -7.99 -14.49
N GLN A 63 11.59 -9.13 -14.93
CA GLN A 63 10.49 -9.18 -15.89
C GLN A 63 9.23 -8.56 -15.32
N ILE A 64 8.93 -8.87 -14.07
CA ILE A 64 7.77 -8.30 -13.39
C ILE A 64 7.90 -6.79 -13.27
N VAL A 65 9.07 -6.30 -12.89
CA VAL A 65 9.33 -4.86 -12.83
C VAL A 65 9.13 -4.22 -14.19
N ALA A 66 9.63 -4.85 -15.24
CA ALA A 66 9.49 -4.32 -16.59
C ALA A 66 8.01 -4.23 -17.02
N LEU A 67 7.21 -5.25 -16.69
CA LEU A 67 5.80 -5.25 -17.00
C LEU A 67 5.05 -4.17 -16.21
N VAL A 68 5.35 -4.06 -14.93
CA VAL A 68 4.75 -3.04 -14.09
C VAL A 68 5.10 -1.65 -14.60
N LYS A 69 6.37 -1.45 -14.94
CA LYS A 69 6.85 -0.18 -15.46
C LYS A 69 6.11 0.20 -16.73
N ASP A 70 6.02 -0.71 -17.68
CA ASP A 70 5.37 -0.44 -18.96
C ASP A 70 3.90 -0.05 -18.76
N LYS A 71 3.21 -0.81 -17.93
CA LYS A 71 1.80 -0.55 -17.65
C LYS A 71 1.59 0.77 -16.92
N MET A 72 2.38 1.00 -15.90
CA MET A 72 2.24 2.20 -15.07
C MET A 72 2.67 3.46 -15.82
N ASP A 73 3.73 3.39 -16.61
CA ASP A 73 4.19 4.53 -17.39
C ASP A 73 3.10 4.97 -18.38
N LYS A 74 2.46 4.02 -19.03
CA LYS A 74 1.38 4.34 -19.96
C LYS A 74 0.22 5.02 -19.24
N GLU A 75 -0.17 4.49 -18.08
CA GLU A 75 -1.24 5.08 -17.31
C GLU A 75 -0.86 6.47 -16.83
N MET A 76 0.36 6.63 -16.33
CA MET A 76 0.82 7.92 -15.83
C MET A 76 0.92 8.95 -16.95
N ASP A 77 1.35 8.55 -18.14
CA ASP A 77 1.43 9.47 -19.28
C ASP A 77 0.04 9.94 -19.68
N GLN A 78 -0.93 9.04 -19.73
CA GLN A 78 -2.30 9.38 -20.08
C GLN A 78 -2.97 10.26 -19.03
N LYS A 79 -2.69 10.01 -17.78
CA LYS A 79 -3.31 10.70 -16.65
C LYS A 79 -2.49 11.88 -16.15
N LYS A 80 -1.30 12.08 -16.68
CA LYS A 80 -0.36 13.13 -16.25
C LYS A 80 0.14 12.95 -14.82
N GLY A 81 0.38 11.69 -14.47
CA GLY A 81 0.92 11.35 -13.16
C GLY A 81 -0.09 11.45 -12.03
N VAL A 82 0.32 11.06 -10.84
CA VAL A 82 -0.48 11.19 -9.63
C VAL A 82 -0.11 12.50 -8.95
N LYS A 83 -1.10 13.36 -8.80
CA LYS A 83 -0.92 14.67 -8.18
C LYS A 83 -1.10 14.60 -6.67
N ASP A 84 -2.05 13.79 -6.21
CA ASP A 84 -2.37 13.69 -4.80
C ASP A 84 -2.97 12.31 -4.53
N TYR A 85 -3.02 11.94 -3.26
CA TYR A 85 -3.61 10.66 -2.88
C TYR A 85 -4.19 10.74 -1.47
N LYS A 86 -5.09 9.83 -1.19
CA LYS A 86 -5.70 9.72 0.13
C LYS A 86 -5.85 8.24 0.46
N VAL A 87 -5.39 7.83 1.63
CA VAL A 87 -5.47 6.45 2.09
C VAL A 87 -6.51 6.38 3.22
N GLY A 88 -7.47 5.49 3.08
CA GLY A 88 -8.54 5.33 4.06
C GLY A 88 -8.20 4.34 5.14
N THR A 89 -9.21 3.99 5.92
CA THR A 89 -9.08 3.06 7.04
C THR A 89 -9.09 1.62 6.53
N PRO A 90 -8.09 0.81 6.91
CA PRO A 90 -8.06 -0.58 6.45
C PRO A 90 -9.09 -1.44 7.16
N THR A 91 -9.58 -2.45 6.44
CA THR A 91 -10.38 -3.52 7.00
C THR A 91 -9.48 -4.74 7.09
N ILE A 92 -9.27 -5.25 8.29
CA ILE A 92 -8.37 -6.37 8.54
C ILE A 92 -9.17 -7.58 9.00
N GLU A 93 -8.96 -8.72 8.33
CA GLU A 93 -9.51 -10.01 8.72
C GLU A 93 -8.42 -11.04 8.67
N ASP A 94 -8.09 -11.63 9.80
CA ASP A 94 -7.03 -12.63 9.92
C ASP A 94 -5.72 -12.12 9.32
N ASN A 95 -5.26 -12.75 8.27
CA ASN A 95 -4.00 -12.39 7.62
C ASN A 95 -4.21 -11.59 6.34
N LYS A 96 -5.38 -10.97 6.20
CA LYS A 96 -5.71 -10.19 5.00
C LYS A 96 -6.18 -8.81 5.38
N ALA A 97 -5.88 -7.85 4.53
CA ALA A 97 -6.33 -6.48 4.72
C ALA A 97 -6.74 -5.88 3.39
N VAL A 98 -7.71 -4.98 3.44
CA VAL A 98 -8.14 -4.21 2.30
C VAL A 98 -8.08 -2.75 2.71
N VAL A 99 -7.31 -1.97 1.96
CA VAL A 99 -7.13 -0.55 2.26
C VAL A 99 -7.70 0.27 1.10
N PRO A 100 -8.78 1.02 1.35
CA PRO A 100 -9.32 1.88 0.31
C PRO A 100 -8.42 3.09 0.11
N TYR A 101 -8.27 3.51 -1.13
CA TYR A 101 -7.47 4.68 -1.42
C TYR A 101 -8.06 5.42 -2.62
N THR A 102 -7.73 6.70 -2.70
CA THR A 102 -8.14 7.55 -3.80
C THR A 102 -6.91 8.23 -4.37
N LEU A 103 -6.78 8.20 -5.69
CA LEU A 103 -5.73 8.91 -6.39
C LEU A 103 -6.33 10.09 -7.14
N THR A 104 -5.64 11.21 -7.12
CA THR A 104 -5.98 12.36 -7.95
C THR A 104 -4.85 12.52 -8.96
N TYR A 105 -5.20 12.46 -10.23
CA TYR A 105 -4.21 12.53 -11.31
C TYR A 105 -3.97 13.98 -11.73
N GLY A 106 -2.86 14.19 -12.43
CA GLY A 106 -2.50 15.53 -12.92
C GLY A 106 -3.51 16.10 -13.92
N ASN A 107 -4.27 15.25 -14.60
CA ASN A 107 -5.32 15.70 -15.52
C ASN A 107 -6.63 16.03 -14.82
N GLY A 108 -6.69 15.94 -13.50
CA GLY A 108 -7.89 16.23 -12.71
C GLY A 108 -8.80 15.03 -12.44
N GLU A 109 -8.54 13.90 -13.07
CA GLU A 109 -9.34 12.71 -12.82
C GLU A 109 -9.03 12.13 -11.44
N THR A 110 -9.98 11.39 -10.89
CA THR A 110 -9.80 10.67 -9.63
C THR A 110 -10.09 9.19 -9.84
N LYS A 111 -9.43 8.36 -9.04
CA LYS A 111 -9.65 6.93 -9.07
C LYS A 111 -9.77 6.43 -7.64
N GLU A 112 -10.84 5.72 -7.33
CA GLU A 112 -11.01 5.06 -6.05
C GLU A 112 -10.81 3.57 -6.26
N ASP A 113 -9.99 2.97 -5.41
CA ASP A 113 -9.69 1.56 -5.52
C ASP A 113 -9.32 1.01 -4.14
N ASN A 114 -9.09 -0.27 -4.07
CA ASN A 114 -8.73 -0.94 -2.83
C ASN A 114 -7.40 -1.68 -3.02
N MET A 115 -6.48 -1.48 -2.07
CA MET A 115 -5.24 -2.24 -2.04
C MET A 115 -5.47 -3.48 -1.20
N LYS A 116 -5.26 -4.64 -1.79
CA LYS A 116 -5.38 -5.91 -1.07
C LYS A 116 -4.01 -6.34 -0.58
N LEU A 117 -3.94 -6.68 0.69
CA LEU A 117 -2.69 -7.07 1.33
C LEU A 117 -2.85 -8.40 2.03
N VAL A 118 -1.73 -9.05 2.24
CA VAL A 118 -1.65 -10.31 2.95
C VAL A 118 -0.53 -10.21 3.97
N LYS A 119 -0.74 -10.82 5.13
CA LYS A 119 0.27 -10.87 6.18
C LYS A 119 1.05 -12.17 6.05
N THR A 120 2.34 -12.05 5.93
CA THR A 120 3.23 -13.21 5.78
C THR A 120 3.44 -13.91 7.13
N GLU A 121 4.07 -15.07 7.10
CA GLU A 121 4.31 -15.85 8.31
C GLU A 121 5.16 -15.10 9.32
N ASP A 122 6.08 -14.27 8.86
CA ASP A 122 6.91 -13.45 9.74
C ASP A 122 6.20 -12.16 10.21
N GLY A 123 4.91 -12.05 9.92
CA GLY A 123 4.11 -10.94 10.42
C GLY A 123 4.19 -9.66 9.61
N LYS A 124 4.67 -9.75 8.39
CA LYS A 124 4.86 -8.59 7.54
C LYS A 124 3.72 -8.44 6.54
N TRP A 125 3.19 -7.24 6.41
CA TRP A 125 2.16 -6.95 5.41
C TRP A 125 2.79 -6.70 4.07
N MET A 126 2.25 -7.35 3.03
CA MET A 126 2.71 -7.20 1.66
C MET A 126 1.51 -7.13 0.73
N ILE A 127 1.71 -6.57 -0.45
CA ILE A 127 0.64 -6.45 -1.43
C ILE A 127 0.34 -7.84 -2.00
N ASP A 128 -0.93 -8.21 -2.00
CA ASP A 128 -1.37 -9.48 -2.56
C ASP A 128 -1.33 -9.39 -4.07
N SER A 129 -0.42 -10.11 -4.68
CA SER A 129 -0.27 -10.11 -6.14
C SER A 129 -1.32 -10.98 -6.84
N GLY A 130 -2.03 -11.81 -6.09
CA GLY A 130 -2.98 -12.76 -6.65
C GLY A 130 -2.35 -13.98 -7.30
N LYS A 131 -1.06 -14.18 -7.13
CA LYS A 131 -0.33 -15.28 -7.77
C LYS A 131 0.56 -16.02 -6.80
#